data_9828b0cb7e3c8973c95a822c8fa68317
#
_entry.id   9828b0cb7e3c8973c95a822c8fa68317
#
_cell.length_a   1.000
_cell.length_b   1.000
_cell.length_c   1.000
_cell.angle_alpha   90.00
_cell.angle_beta   90.00
_cell.angle_gamma   90.00
#
_symmetry.space_group_name_H-M   'P 1'
#
loop_
_entity.id
_entity.type
_entity.pdbx_description
1 polymer ?
#
loop_
_entity_poly.entity_id
_entity_poly.type
_entity_poly.pdbx_seq_one_letter_code
_entity_poly.pdbx_strand_id
1 'polypeptide(L)'
;AVEKAFSLAGQQKDAVTLGAIIHNPQVVERLRALGIPPVERAEDTHPGQTVIIRSHGVSRATMEALAGREVVDCTCPYVAKIHRIAQEETAAGRILLVAGDPAHPEVEGTVGHAVGPVQVFQTEEELMALLEEWKEKGEPPISVVAQTTFRQALWEKFQEILEKHYTNAKIFDTICSATDKRQREAMEIAQKADYMVVIGGRNSSNTRKLFEICSRFCETNLIESKSELDKSKILLHNNIGVTAGASTPADIIKEVLNTMSEILENQGEELSFAELFEQSQSAEKLYTGKRVKGIVTTVAPNEIHVDIGAKQAGIVPASEVSETSGVNIADVVKKGDEIDLIVLKVNDQEGIVTLSKKRVDAEANYNEICKAYEDQTVLTGVVTDVIKGGILVSCNNLKIFVPASLASDRRMEDLSVLLQKEVEFKVIEINDRRRRAVGSIKAVLQEQKKAKQEAFWAEVEVGKVY
;
A
#
# COMPACT_ATOMS: atom_id res chain seq x y z
N ALA A 1 9.07 -6.17 -13.81
CA ALA A 1 9.28 -6.41 -15.24
C ALA A 1 10.76 -6.26 -15.61
N VAL A 2 11.32 -5.07 -15.46
CA VAL A 2 12.69 -4.73 -15.91
C VAL A 2 13.75 -5.61 -15.23
N GLU A 3 13.75 -5.69 -13.89
CA GLU A 3 14.72 -6.54 -13.16
C GLU A 3 14.64 -8.00 -13.57
N LYS A 4 13.43 -8.52 -13.81
CA LYS A 4 13.24 -9.91 -14.23
C LYS A 4 13.77 -10.14 -15.64
N ALA A 5 13.58 -9.18 -16.56
CA ALA A 5 14.14 -9.25 -17.90
C ALA A 5 15.67 -9.21 -17.90
N PHE A 6 16.28 -8.32 -17.12
CA PHE A 6 17.75 -8.27 -16.98
C PHE A 6 18.33 -9.53 -16.32
N SER A 7 17.64 -10.12 -15.34
CA SER A 7 18.05 -11.40 -14.74
C SER A 7 18.06 -12.54 -15.74
N LEU A 8 17.12 -12.57 -16.67
CA LEU A 8 17.08 -13.57 -17.75
C LEU A 8 18.19 -13.36 -18.78
N ALA A 9 18.52 -12.11 -19.12
CA ALA A 9 19.66 -11.78 -19.97
C ALA A 9 20.97 -12.35 -19.44
N GLY A 10 21.19 -12.28 -18.12
CA GLY A 10 22.35 -12.87 -17.47
C GLY A 10 22.44 -14.41 -17.55
N GLN A 11 21.35 -15.10 -17.90
CA GLN A 11 21.31 -16.56 -18.02
C GLN A 11 21.57 -17.09 -19.43
N GLN A 12 21.92 -16.23 -20.41
CA GLN A 12 22.17 -16.55 -21.83
C GLN A 12 21.03 -17.38 -22.47
N LYS A 13 19.80 -17.17 -22.08
CA LYS A 13 18.63 -17.80 -22.68
C LYS A 13 18.26 -17.09 -23.98
N ASP A 14 17.82 -17.87 -24.98
CA ASP A 14 17.15 -17.31 -26.17
C ASP A 14 15.80 -16.71 -25.73
N ALA A 15 15.77 -15.40 -25.54
CA ALA A 15 14.62 -14.71 -25.02
C ALA A 15 14.30 -13.45 -25.82
N VAL A 16 13.01 -13.12 -25.89
CA VAL A 16 12.50 -11.89 -26.51
C VAL A 16 11.45 -11.24 -25.60
N THR A 17 11.24 -9.94 -25.74
CA THR A 17 10.07 -9.29 -25.12
C THR A 17 8.96 -9.15 -26.16
N LEU A 18 7.73 -9.42 -25.76
CA LEU A 18 6.56 -9.16 -26.61
C LEU A 18 6.11 -7.71 -26.45
N GLY A 19 6.50 -6.89 -27.45
CA GLY A 19 6.48 -5.44 -27.37
C GLY A 19 7.58 -4.88 -26.46
N ALA A 20 7.66 -3.56 -26.36
CA ALA A 20 8.56 -2.89 -25.43
C ALA A 20 8.21 -3.25 -23.98
N ILE A 21 9.17 -3.78 -23.20
CA ILE A 21 8.96 -4.22 -21.82
C ILE A 21 8.32 -3.12 -20.94
N ILE A 22 8.73 -1.89 -21.17
CA ILE A 22 8.19 -0.64 -20.65
C ILE A 22 8.37 0.47 -21.69
N HIS A 23 7.63 1.56 -21.55
CA HIS A 23 7.79 2.74 -22.43
C HIS A 23 9.03 3.59 -22.05
N ASN A 24 10.23 2.96 -22.18
CA ASN A 24 11.51 3.63 -22.01
C ASN A 24 12.51 3.10 -23.06
N PRO A 25 12.88 3.94 -24.07
CA PRO A 25 13.75 3.49 -25.17
C PRO A 25 15.13 3.00 -24.68
N GLN A 26 15.69 3.61 -23.66
CA GLN A 26 17.02 3.22 -23.13
C GLN A 26 17.00 1.82 -22.53
N VAL A 27 15.92 1.45 -21.81
CA VAL A 27 15.76 0.09 -21.26
C VAL A 27 15.61 -0.92 -22.36
N VAL A 28 14.83 -0.61 -23.39
CA VAL A 28 14.63 -1.48 -24.55
C VAL A 28 15.96 -1.72 -25.28
N GLU A 29 16.75 -0.66 -25.49
CA GLU A 29 18.03 -0.77 -26.18
C GLU A 29 19.07 -1.54 -25.34
N ARG A 30 19.11 -1.32 -24.02
CA ARG A 30 19.97 -2.10 -23.11
C ARG A 30 19.61 -3.60 -23.14
N LEU A 31 18.32 -3.97 -23.16
CA LEU A 31 17.89 -5.36 -23.28
C LEU A 31 18.26 -5.95 -24.64
N ARG A 32 18.09 -5.16 -25.73
CA ARG A 32 18.52 -5.57 -27.07
C ARG A 32 20.01 -5.84 -27.13
N ALA A 33 20.84 -4.99 -26.56
CA ALA A 33 22.31 -5.16 -26.48
C ALA A 33 22.71 -6.41 -25.67
N LEU A 34 21.85 -6.85 -24.74
CA LEU A 34 22.03 -8.08 -23.96
C LEU A 34 21.41 -9.32 -24.62
N GLY A 35 20.96 -9.21 -25.88
CA GLY A 35 20.40 -10.34 -26.63
C GLY A 35 18.92 -10.61 -26.41
N ILE A 36 18.17 -9.66 -25.81
CA ILE A 36 16.70 -9.76 -25.62
C ILE A 36 16.02 -8.63 -26.42
N PRO A 37 15.85 -8.80 -27.76
CA PRO A 37 15.15 -7.82 -28.57
C PRO A 37 13.64 -7.86 -28.34
N PRO A 38 12.91 -6.74 -28.57
CA PRO A 38 11.46 -6.77 -28.66
C PRO A 38 10.99 -7.36 -30.01
N VAL A 39 9.91 -8.11 -29.97
CA VAL A 39 9.14 -8.56 -31.14
C VAL A 39 7.71 -8.03 -31.00
N GLU A 40 7.05 -7.76 -32.14
CA GLU A 40 5.75 -7.10 -32.09
C GLU A 40 4.59 -8.09 -31.91
N ARG A 41 4.69 -9.28 -32.45
CA ARG A 41 3.61 -10.27 -32.49
C ARG A 41 4.06 -11.63 -31.97
N ALA A 42 3.09 -12.42 -31.48
CA ALA A 42 3.35 -13.79 -31.01
C ALA A 42 3.89 -14.71 -32.13
N GLU A 43 3.48 -14.46 -33.38
CA GLU A 43 3.92 -15.21 -34.52
C GLU A 43 5.42 -15.00 -34.87
N ASP A 44 5.99 -13.87 -34.42
CA ASP A 44 7.42 -13.56 -34.63
C ASP A 44 8.32 -14.35 -33.64
N THR A 45 7.73 -15.17 -32.76
CA THR A 45 8.45 -16.04 -31.82
C THR A 45 8.45 -17.50 -32.27
N HIS A 46 9.43 -18.28 -31.81
CA HIS A 46 9.55 -19.69 -32.19
C HIS A 46 9.48 -20.64 -30.98
N PRO A 47 9.15 -21.94 -31.22
CA PRO A 47 9.15 -22.95 -30.15
C PRO A 47 10.52 -23.03 -29.43
N GLY A 48 10.51 -23.11 -28.09
CA GLY A 48 11.72 -23.16 -27.27
C GLY A 48 12.27 -21.79 -26.87
N GLN A 49 11.78 -20.69 -27.47
CA GLN A 49 12.15 -19.35 -27.12
C GLN A 49 11.40 -18.91 -25.83
N THR A 50 12.09 -18.21 -24.93
CA THR A 50 11.47 -17.59 -23.75
C THR A 50 10.85 -16.26 -24.16
N VAL A 51 9.54 -16.11 -23.96
CA VAL A 51 8.80 -14.89 -24.29
C VAL A 51 8.44 -14.12 -23.01
N ILE A 52 8.95 -12.90 -22.90
CA ILE A 52 8.71 -12.03 -21.76
C ILE A 52 7.54 -11.10 -22.08
N ILE A 53 6.46 -11.21 -21.32
CA ILE A 53 5.30 -10.33 -21.47
C ILE A 53 5.61 -8.98 -20.81
N ARG A 54 5.32 -7.89 -21.52
CA ARG A 54 5.50 -6.50 -21.07
C ARG A 54 4.64 -6.15 -19.86
N SER A 55 5.01 -5.09 -19.14
CA SER A 55 4.29 -4.62 -17.94
C SER A 55 2.83 -4.24 -18.18
N HIS A 56 2.45 -3.88 -19.39
CA HIS A 56 1.10 -3.51 -19.80
C HIS A 56 0.18 -4.72 -20.02
N GLY A 57 0.75 -5.94 -19.95
CA GLY A 57 0.04 -7.15 -20.31
C GLY A 57 -0.22 -7.28 -21.81
N VAL A 58 -0.92 -8.34 -22.17
CA VAL A 58 -1.38 -8.65 -23.52
C VAL A 58 -2.79 -9.23 -23.46
N SER A 59 -3.47 -9.33 -24.60
CA SER A 59 -4.81 -9.95 -24.66
C SER A 59 -4.76 -11.45 -24.36
N ARG A 60 -5.90 -12.02 -23.97
CA ARG A 60 -6.04 -13.47 -23.79
C ARG A 60 -5.70 -14.24 -25.07
N ALA A 61 -6.17 -13.76 -26.21
CA ALA A 61 -5.86 -14.38 -27.51
C ALA A 61 -4.34 -14.42 -27.79
N THR A 62 -3.61 -13.35 -27.42
CA THR A 62 -2.15 -13.31 -27.53
C THR A 62 -1.50 -14.33 -26.60
N MET A 63 -1.98 -14.48 -25.35
CA MET A 63 -1.47 -15.51 -24.43
C MET A 63 -1.74 -16.92 -24.96
N GLU A 64 -2.90 -17.19 -25.54
CA GLU A 64 -3.25 -18.46 -26.16
C GLU A 64 -2.34 -18.76 -27.39
N ALA A 65 -2.01 -17.75 -28.19
CA ALA A 65 -1.09 -17.88 -29.32
C ALA A 65 0.36 -18.22 -28.92
N LEU A 66 0.75 -17.97 -27.67
CA LEU A 66 2.04 -18.34 -27.11
C LEU A 66 2.07 -19.76 -26.53
N ALA A 67 0.99 -20.54 -26.67
CA ALA A 67 0.97 -21.92 -26.20
C ALA A 67 2.15 -22.73 -26.75
N GLY A 68 2.83 -23.49 -25.86
CA GLY A 68 4.02 -24.26 -26.19
C GLY A 68 5.35 -23.48 -26.15
N ARG A 69 5.35 -22.21 -25.76
CA ARG A 69 6.55 -21.41 -25.48
C ARG A 69 6.75 -21.27 -23.97
N GLU A 70 7.98 -21.02 -23.54
CA GLU A 70 8.25 -20.63 -22.14
C GLU A 70 7.83 -19.16 -21.97
N VAL A 71 6.75 -18.89 -21.24
CA VAL A 71 6.24 -17.52 -21.02
C VAL A 71 6.65 -17.01 -19.65
N VAL A 72 7.31 -15.87 -19.62
CA VAL A 72 7.63 -15.13 -18.41
C VAL A 72 6.71 -13.91 -18.33
N ASP A 73 5.61 -14.05 -17.62
CA ASP A 73 4.66 -12.94 -17.45
C ASP A 73 5.23 -11.89 -16.50
N CYS A 74 5.41 -10.68 -17.04
CA CYS A 74 5.83 -9.49 -16.32
C CYS A 74 4.73 -8.40 -16.26
N THR A 75 3.47 -8.78 -16.52
CA THR A 75 2.32 -7.89 -16.38
C THR A 75 2.31 -7.27 -14.98
N CYS A 76 2.11 -5.96 -14.91
CA CYS A 76 1.99 -5.26 -13.65
C CYS A 76 0.79 -5.83 -12.86
N PRO A 77 0.91 -6.12 -11.56
CA PRO A 77 -0.20 -6.65 -10.76
C PRO A 77 -1.46 -5.80 -10.80
N TYR A 78 -1.34 -4.48 -10.88
CA TYR A 78 -2.49 -3.59 -11.05
C TYR A 78 -3.20 -3.81 -12.38
N VAL A 79 -2.46 -4.00 -13.46
CA VAL A 79 -3.00 -4.32 -14.78
C VAL A 79 -3.64 -5.71 -14.78
N ALA A 80 -2.98 -6.71 -14.18
CA ALA A 80 -3.52 -8.07 -14.05
C ALA A 80 -4.84 -8.08 -13.25
N LYS A 81 -4.97 -7.23 -12.23
CA LYS A 81 -6.23 -7.03 -11.50
C LYS A 81 -7.35 -6.54 -12.43
N ILE A 82 -7.05 -5.56 -13.29
CA ILE A 82 -8.04 -5.05 -14.26
C ILE A 82 -8.43 -6.13 -15.26
N HIS A 83 -7.46 -6.92 -15.78
CA HIS A 83 -7.74 -8.04 -16.68
C HIS A 83 -8.70 -9.05 -16.05
N ARG A 84 -8.51 -9.38 -14.77
CA ARG A 84 -9.40 -10.27 -14.03
C ARG A 84 -10.79 -9.66 -13.88
N ILE A 85 -10.90 -8.39 -13.48
CA ILE A 85 -12.18 -7.69 -13.39
C ILE A 85 -12.90 -7.69 -14.74
N ALA A 86 -12.19 -7.39 -15.83
CA ALA A 86 -12.74 -7.40 -17.18
C ALA A 86 -13.35 -8.75 -17.53
N GLN A 87 -12.66 -9.84 -17.25
CA GLN A 87 -13.11 -11.19 -17.50
C GLN A 87 -14.32 -11.57 -16.62
N GLU A 88 -14.23 -11.37 -15.31
CA GLU A 88 -15.24 -11.76 -14.33
C GLU A 88 -16.55 -11.00 -14.53
N GLU A 89 -16.49 -9.67 -14.67
CA GLU A 89 -17.68 -8.83 -14.79
C GLU A 89 -18.38 -9.03 -16.13
N THR A 90 -17.64 -9.19 -17.22
CA THR A 90 -18.26 -9.47 -18.53
C THR A 90 -18.79 -10.90 -18.64
N ALA A 91 -18.17 -11.88 -17.96
CA ALA A 91 -18.71 -13.24 -17.83
C ALA A 91 -20.02 -13.26 -17.01
N ALA A 92 -20.20 -12.34 -16.08
CA ALA A 92 -21.44 -12.14 -15.33
C ALA A 92 -22.51 -11.37 -16.13
N GLY A 93 -22.29 -11.09 -17.41
CA GLY A 93 -23.25 -10.44 -18.30
C GLY A 93 -23.30 -8.91 -18.20
N ARG A 94 -22.32 -8.29 -17.56
CA ARG A 94 -22.22 -6.83 -17.45
C ARG A 94 -21.46 -6.25 -18.63
N ILE A 95 -21.78 -5.04 -19.04
CA ILE A 95 -20.99 -4.30 -20.03
C ILE A 95 -19.79 -3.67 -19.32
N LEU A 96 -18.59 -3.87 -19.83
CA LEU A 96 -17.40 -3.23 -19.29
C LEU A 96 -17.20 -1.86 -19.92
N LEU A 97 -17.09 -0.83 -19.07
CA LEU A 97 -16.60 0.50 -19.46
C LEU A 97 -15.15 0.67 -19.01
N VAL A 98 -14.31 1.13 -19.92
CA VAL A 98 -12.89 1.39 -19.65
C VAL A 98 -12.60 2.87 -19.86
N ALA A 99 -12.30 3.60 -18.78
CA ALA A 99 -11.79 4.97 -18.86
C ALA A 99 -10.31 4.93 -19.22
N GLY A 100 -9.93 5.22 -20.45
CA GLY A 100 -8.55 5.11 -20.91
C GLY A 100 -8.36 5.41 -22.39
N ASP A 101 -7.11 5.47 -22.82
CA ASP A 101 -6.74 5.66 -24.23
C ASP A 101 -6.90 4.31 -25.00
N PRO A 102 -7.83 4.23 -25.98
CA PRO A 102 -8.09 3.00 -26.71
C PRO A 102 -6.86 2.47 -27.49
N ALA A 103 -5.92 3.35 -27.85
CA ALA A 103 -4.69 2.97 -28.54
C ALA A 103 -3.56 2.56 -27.58
N HIS A 104 -3.79 2.62 -26.27
CA HIS A 104 -2.77 2.25 -25.29
C HIS A 104 -2.74 0.72 -25.07
N PRO A 105 -1.55 0.09 -25.05
CA PRO A 105 -1.41 -1.36 -24.89
C PRO A 105 -2.09 -1.96 -23.64
N GLU A 106 -2.18 -1.22 -22.54
CA GLU A 106 -2.89 -1.63 -21.33
C GLU A 106 -4.39 -1.73 -21.56
N VAL A 107 -4.97 -0.78 -22.29
CA VAL A 107 -6.41 -0.76 -22.62
C VAL A 107 -6.72 -1.86 -23.62
N GLU A 108 -5.89 -2.05 -24.67
CA GLU A 108 -6.02 -3.16 -25.60
C GLU A 108 -5.98 -4.53 -24.89
N GLY A 109 -5.04 -4.70 -23.94
CA GLY A 109 -4.95 -5.89 -23.10
C GLY A 109 -6.21 -6.10 -22.28
N THR A 110 -6.71 -5.06 -21.63
CA THR A 110 -7.95 -5.09 -20.82
C THR A 110 -9.17 -5.48 -21.65
N VAL A 111 -9.37 -4.83 -22.81
CA VAL A 111 -10.43 -5.15 -23.77
C VAL A 111 -10.31 -6.61 -24.23
N GLY A 112 -9.09 -7.08 -24.51
CA GLY A 112 -8.83 -8.45 -24.95
C GLY A 112 -9.02 -9.53 -23.89
N HIS A 113 -9.20 -9.18 -22.62
CA HIS A 113 -9.56 -10.09 -21.54
C HIS A 113 -11.08 -10.20 -21.30
N ALA A 114 -11.86 -9.24 -21.78
CA ALA A 114 -13.31 -9.31 -21.69
C ALA A 114 -13.88 -10.44 -22.57
N VAL A 115 -14.94 -11.07 -22.10
CA VAL A 115 -15.69 -12.11 -22.82
C VAL A 115 -17.06 -11.61 -23.29
N GLY A 116 -17.43 -10.37 -22.98
CA GLY A 116 -18.66 -9.68 -23.33
C GLY A 116 -18.41 -8.28 -23.88
N PRO A 117 -19.46 -7.45 -24.00
CA PRO A 117 -19.37 -6.11 -24.57
C PRO A 117 -18.44 -5.19 -23.77
N VAL A 118 -17.62 -4.41 -24.48
CA VAL A 118 -16.74 -3.40 -23.89
C VAL A 118 -16.91 -2.08 -24.63
N GLN A 119 -16.90 -0.98 -23.88
CA GLN A 119 -16.80 0.38 -24.41
C GLN A 119 -15.63 1.10 -23.74
N VAL A 120 -14.86 1.83 -24.54
CA VAL A 120 -13.74 2.65 -24.04
C VAL A 120 -14.12 4.12 -24.20
N PHE A 121 -13.81 4.93 -23.21
CA PHE A 121 -14.07 6.38 -23.25
C PHE A 121 -12.95 7.15 -22.56
N GLN A 122 -12.79 8.42 -22.92
CA GLN A 122 -11.74 9.29 -22.40
C GLN A 122 -12.27 10.59 -21.80
N THR A 123 -13.43 11.05 -22.27
CA THR A 123 -13.98 12.36 -21.91
C THR A 123 -15.34 12.24 -21.23
N GLU A 124 -15.76 13.35 -20.62
CA GLU A 124 -17.08 13.44 -19.99
C GLU A 124 -18.21 13.36 -21.01
N GLU A 125 -18.01 14.00 -22.18
CA GLU A 125 -18.97 14.02 -23.25
C GLU A 125 -19.21 12.59 -23.79
N GLU A 126 -18.15 11.81 -23.96
CA GLU A 126 -18.25 10.41 -24.39
C GLU A 126 -18.99 9.56 -23.34
N LEU A 127 -18.66 9.74 -22.05
CA LEU A 127 -19.35 9.04 -20.97
C LEU A 127 -20.84 9.39 -20.95
N MET A 128 -21.18 10.66 -20.99
CA MET A 128 -22.58 11.12 -20.96
C MET A 128 -23.38 10.59 -22.15
N ALA A 129 -22.78 10.60 -23.35
CA ALA A 129 -23.44 10.05 -24.54
C ALA A 129 -23.74 8.56 -24.39
N LEU A 130 -22.81 7.75 -23.83
CA LEU A 130 -23.04 6.34 -23.55
C LEU A 130 -24.16 6.13 -22.53
N LEU A 131 -24.18 6.93 -21.45
CA LEU A 131 -25.20 6.79 -20.40
C LEU A 131 -26.58 7.19 -20.91
N GLU A 132 -26.72 8.22 -21.75
CA GLU A 132 -27.97 8.62 -22.38
C GLU A 132 -28.50 7.54 -23.31
N GLU A 133 -27.63 6.99 -24.18
CA GLU A 133 -28.00 5.87 -25.07
C GLU A 133 -28.51 4.66 -24.27
N TRP A 134 -27.88 4.34 -23.15
CA TRP A 134 -28.25 3.18 -22.37
C TRP A 134 -29.48 3.39 -21.48
N LYS A 135 -29.77 4.63 -21.07
CA LYS A 135 -31.05 4.94 -20.41
C LYS A 135 -32.24 4.61 -21.31
N GLU A 136 -32.16 4.92 -22.61
CA GLU A 136 -33.19 4.58 -23.57
C GLU A 136 -33.34 3.06 -23.78
N LYS A 137 -32.26 2.28 -23.55
CA LYS A 137 -32.20 0.83 -23.70
C LYS A 137 -32.51 0.05 -22.39
N GLY A 138 -32.92 0.73 -21.31
CA GLY A 138 -33.37 0.08 -20.06
C GLY A 138 -32.22 -0.11 -19.04
N GLU A 139 -31.19 0.71 -19.05
CA GLU A 139 -30.07 0.74 -18.10
C GLU A 139 -29.40 -0.64 -17.85
N PRO A 140 -28.74 -1.23 -18.86
CA PRO A 140 -28.09 -2.51 -18.69
C PRO A 140 -27.02 -2.46 -17.56
N PRO A 141 -26.74 -3.57 -16.88
CA PRO A 141 -25.73 -3.58 -15.82
C PRO A 141 -24.33 -3.28 -16.41
N ILE A 142 -23.64 -2.33 -15.82
CA ILE A 142 -22.30 -1.93 -16.25
C ILE A 142 -21.28 -2.11 -15.14
N SER A 143 -20.03 -2.40 -15.52
CA SER A 143 -18.86 -2.37 -14.65
C SER A 143 -17.84 -1.41 -15.22
N VAL A 144 -17.30 -0.54 -14.39
CA VAL A 144 -16.44 0.57 -14.83
C VAL A 144 -15.07 0.44 -14.20
N VAL A 145 -14.02 0.51 -15.04
CA VAL A 145 -12.60 0.49 -14.64
C VAL A 145 -11.87 1.66 -15.29
N ALA A 146 -10.77 2.08 -14.70
CA ALA A 146 -9.86 3.07 -15.30
C ALA A 146 -8.52 2.43 -15.65
N GLN A 147 -7.87 2.91 -16.69
CA GLN A 147 -6.47 2.65 -16.98
C GLN A 147 -5.62 3.05 -15.76
N THR A 148 -4.63 2.23 -15.37
CA THR A 148 -3.84 2.42 -14.14
C THR A 148 -3.15 3.79 -14.04
N THR A 149 -2.88 4.41 -15.19
CA THR A 149 -2.25 5.73 -15.30
C THR A 149 -3.24 6.84 -15.64
N PHE A 150 -4.55 6.63 -15.50
CA PHE A 150 -5.56 7.65 -15.80
C PHE A 150 -5.43 8.85 -14.84
N ARG A 151 -5.98 10.01 -15.23
CA ARG A 151 -5.94 11.22 -14.38
C ARG A 151 -6.92 11.09 -13.23
N GLN A 152 -6.44 11.15 -11.99
CA GLN A 152 -7.24 10.97 -10.78
C GLN A 152 -8.42 11.94 -10.71
N ALA A 153 -8.18 13.25 -10.90
CA ALA A 153 -9.22 14.26 -10.82
C ALA A 153 -10.35 14.07 -11.87
N LEU A 154 -10.01 13.52 -13.05
CA LEU A 154 -11.01 13.22 -14.06
C LEU A 154 -11.77 11.93 -13.74
N TRP A 155 -11.09 10.96 -13.14
CA TRP A 155 -11.70 9.72 -12.68
C TRP A 155 -12.71 9.97 -11.56
N GLU A 156 -12.38 10.79 -10.57
CA GLU A 156 -13.28 11.21 -9.50
C GLU A 156 -14.55 11.86 -10.06
N LYS A 157 -14.39 12.74 -11.06
CA LYS A 157 -15.52 13.36 -11.76
C LYS A 157 -16.39 12.32 -12.49
N PHE A 158 -15.79 11.31 -13.10
CA PHE A 158 -16.55 10.24 -13.76
C PHE A 158 -17.31 9.37 -12.75
N GLN A 159 -16.72 9.11 -11.57
CA GLN A 159 -17.40 8.41 -10.50
C GLN A 159 -18.64 9.18 -10.01
N GLU A 160 -18.52 10.50 -9.79
CA GLU A 160 -19.66 11.37 -9.42
C GLU A 160 -20.77 11.35 -10.48
N ILE A 161 -20.41 11.41 -11.77
CA ILE A 161 -21.38 11.34 -12.87
C ILE A 161 -22.09 9.97 -12.86
N LEU A 162 -21.35 8.87 -12.73
CA LEU A 162 -21.90 7.54 -12.73
C LEU A 162 -22.86 7.32 -11.53
N GLU A 163 -22.42 7.72 -10.34
CA GLU A 163 -23.25 7.60 -9.11
C GLU A 163 -24.56 8.42 -9.21
N LYS A 164 -24.49 9.59 -9.83
CA LYS A 164 -25.65 10.47 -9.99
C LYS A 164 -26.61 10.06 -11.10
N HIS A 165 -26.08 9.52 -12.19
CA HIS A 165 -26.86 9.33 -13.42
C HIS A 165 -27.15 7.88 -13.77
N TYR A 166 -26.55 6.89 -13.08
CA TYR A 166 -26.70 5.48 -13.43
C TYR A 166 -26.80 4.57 -12.20
N THR A 167 -27.93 3.89 -12.05
CA THR A 167 -28.25 3.13 -10.84
C THR A 167 -27.61 1.73 -10.80
N ASN A 168 -27.30 1.16 -11.98
CA ASN A 168 -26.80 -0.21 -12.11
C ASN A 168 -25.32 -0.29 -12.48
N ALA A 169 -24.53 0.68 -11.98
CA ALA A 169 -23.08 0.73 -12.17
C ALA A 169 -22.33 0.08 -11.01
N LYS A 170 -21.31 -0.72 -11.32
CA LYS A 170 -20.29 -1.20 -10.39
C LYS A 170 -18.96 -0.56 -10.73
N ILE A 171 -18.48 0.32 -9.88
CA ILE A 171 -17.28 1.12 -10.12
C ILE A 171 -16.12 0.50 -9.36
N PHE A 172 -15.00 0.27 -10.06
CA PHE A 172 -13.77 -0.25 -9.48
C PHE A 172 -12.69 0.84 -9.55
N ASP A 173 -12.16 1.21 -8.41
CA ASP A 173 -10.99 2.09 -8.38
C ASP A 173 -9.74 1.27 -8.76
N THR A 174 -9.25 1.53 -9.97
CA THR A 174 -8.15 0.77 -10.57
C THR A 174 -6.95 1.65 -10.93
N ILE A 175 -6.99 2.94 -10.59
CA ILE A 175 -5.82 3.82 -10.73
C ILE A 175 -4.74 3.35 -9.76
N CYS A 176 -3.51 3.28 -10.24
CA CYS A 176 -2.37 2.88 -9.41
C CYS A 176 -2.07 3.98 -8.37
N SER A 177 -2.08 3.62 -7.08
CA SER A 177 -1.78 4.55 -5.98
C SER A 177 -0.42 5.24 -6.13
N ALA A 178 0.58 4.52 -6.69
CA ALA A 178 1.88 5.11 -7.01
C ALA A 178 1.81 6.17 -8.11
N THR A 179 0.83 6.09 -9.01
CA THR A 179 0.58 7.10 -10.04
C THR A 179 -0.06 8.34 -9.45
N ASP A 180 -1.09 8.17 -8.63
CA ASP A 180 -1.77 9.26 -7.95
C ASP A 180 -0.81 10.04 -7.04
N LYS A 181 -0.05 9.34 -6.19
CA LYS A 181 0.95 9.96 -5.33
C LYS A 181 1.97 10.79 -6.12
N ARG A 182 2.52 10.23 -7.22
CA ARG A 182 3.46 10.98 -8.08
C ARG A 182 2.83 12.20 -8.72
N GLN A 183 1.57 12.12 -9.15
CA GLN A 183 0.88 13.27 -9.74
C GLN A 183 0.69 14.39 -8.71
N ARG A 184 0.31 14.07 -7.48
CA ARG A 184 0.18 15.03 -6.37
C ARG A 184 1.52 15.66 -6.01
N GLU A 185 2.55 14.84 -5.79
CA GLU A 185 3.90 15.32 -5.48
C GLU A 185 4.47 16.21 -6.58
N ALA A 186 4.29 15.81 -7.85
CA ALA A 186 4.74 16.62 -8.99
C ALA A 186 4.01 17.97 -9.05
N MET A 187 2.71 17.99 -8.75
CA MET A 187 1.93 19.23 -8.67
C MET A 187 2.42 20.14 -7.55
N GLU A 188 2.64 19.59 -6.35
CA GLU A 188 3.12 20.35 -5.19
C GLU A 188 4.52 20.94 -5.41
N ILE A 189 5.41 20.18 -6.08
CA ILE A 189 6.74 20.66 -6.45
C ILE A 189 6.63 21.76 -7.50
N ALA A 190 5.83 21.55 -8.56
CA ALA A 190 5.68 22.50 -9.65
C ALA A 190 5.07 23.85 -9.22
N GLN A 191 4.22 23.85 -8.18
CA GLN A 191 3.67 25.08 -7.59
C GLN A 191 4.73 25.94 -6.89
N LYS A 192 5.86 25.35 -6.50
CA LYS A 192 6.95 26.01 -5.77
C LYS A 192 8.20 26.23 -6.63
N ALA A 193 8.29 25.53 -7.75
CA ALA A 193 9.42 25.58 -8.67
C ALA A 193 9.22 26.67 -9.74
N ASP A 194 10.34 27.23 -10.21
CA ASP A 194 10.36 28.14 -11.35
C ASP A 194 10.55 27.35 -12.66
N TYR A 195 11.16 26.17 -12.56
CA TYR A 195 11.42 25.27 -13.68
C TYR A 195 11.31 23.81 -13.25
N MET A 196 10.67 22.99 -14.09
CA MET A 196 10.53 21.55 -13.82
C MET A 196 11.23 20.70 -14.87
N VAL A 197 11.93 19.67 -14.41
CA VAL A 197 12.49 18.62 -15.25
C VAL A 197 11.73 17.33 -15.01
N VAL A 198 11.03 16.84 -16.04
CA VAL A 198 10.29 15.58 -16.03
C VAL A 198 11.12 14.54 -16.77
N ILE A 199 11.57 13.49 -16.08
CA ILE A 199 12.45 12.46 -16.64
C ILE A 199 11.63 11.23 -17.02
N GLY A 200 11.73 10.77 -18.28
CA GLY A 200 11.11 9.51 -18.71
C GLY A 200 10.72 9.49 -20.18
N GLY A 201 10.32 8.31 -20.67
CA GLY A 201 9.96 8.11 -22.08
C GLY A 201 8.79 8.97 -22.53
N ARG A 202 8.92 9.62 -23.68
CA ARG A 202 7.88 10.47 -24.31
C ARG A 202 6.62 9.68 -24.63
N ASN A 203 6.74 8.37 -24.86
CA ASN A 203 5.63 7.47 -25.15
C ASN A 203 4.97 6.89 -23.87
N SER A 204 5.50 7.19 -22.68
CA SER A 204 4.91 6.77 -21.43
C SER A 204 3.71 7.66 -21.07
N SER A 205 2.53 7.06 -20.94
CA SER A 205 1.31 7.76 -20.53
C SER A 205 1.50 8.49 -19.19
N ASN A 206 2.09 7.83 -18.18
CA ASN A 206 2.35 8.46 -16.90
C ASN A 206 3.31 9.64 -16.99
N THR A 207 4.40 9.53 -17.78
CA THR A 207 5.37 10.63 -17.95
C THR A 207 4.76 11.83 -18.62
N ARG A 208 3.97 11.63 -19.69
CA ARG A 208 3.24 12.73 -20.36
C ARG A 208 2.28 13.44 -19.43
N LYS A 209 1.55 12.69 -18.58
CA LYS A 209 0.63 13.29 -17.61
C LYS A 209 1.35 14.11 -16.54
N LEU A 210 2.50 13.65 -16.05
CA LEU A 210 3.34 14.45 -15.14
C LEU A 210 3.80 15.75 -15.81
N PHE A 211 4.25 15.66 -17.07
CA PHE A 211 4.63 16.85 -17.84
C PHE A 211 3.44 17.83 -18.00
N GLU A 212 2.25 17.33 -18.36
CA GLU A 212 1.04 18.15 -18.51
C GLU A 212 0.63 18.83 -17.19
N ILE A 213 0.78 18.13 -16.06
CA ILE A 213 0.47 18.68 -14.73
C ILE A 213 1.46 19.77 -14.38
N CYS A 214 2.75 19.53 -14.49
CA CYS A 214 3.79 20.50 -14.14
C CYS A 214 3.73 21.75 -15.02
N SER A 215 3.49 21.59 -16.34
CA SER A 215 3.42 22.67 -17.31
C SER A 215 2.28 23.67 -17.06
N ARG A 216 1.33 23.34 -16.17
CA ARG A 216 0.27 24.29 -15.76
C ARG A 216 0.74 25.34 -14.76
N PHE A 217 1.85 25.07 -14.07
CA PHE A 217 2.33 25.89 -12.95
C PHE A 217 3.62 26.62 -13.27
N CYS A 218 4.54 26.00 -13.99
CA CYS A 218 5.82 26.59 -14.33
C CYS A 218 6.38 26.08 -15.66
N GLU A 219 7.46 26.68 -16.14
CA GLU A 219 8.17 26.18 -17.31
C GLU A 219 8.67 24.76 -17.05
N THR A 220 8.36 23.83 -17.95
CA THR A 220 8.63 22.39 -17.75
C THR A 220 9.29 21.80 -18.98
N ASN A 221 10.34 20.99 -18.77
CA ASN A 221 11.00 20.23 -19.83
C ASN A 221 10.85 18.72 -19.60
N LEU A 222 10.47 17.98 -20.65
CA LEU A 222 10.42 16.52 -20.67
C LEU A 222 11.66 15.98 -21.35
N ILE A 223 12.45 15.19 -20.62
CA ILE A 223 13.71 14.61 -21.12
C ILE A 223 13.72 13.09 -20.94
N GLU A 224 14.34 12.38 -21.88
CA GLU A 224 14.57 10.94 -21.80
C GLU A 224 15.95 10.58 -21.24
N SER A 225 16.93 11.53 -21.35
CA SER A 225 18.30 11.33 -20.90
C SER A 225 18.96 12.63 -20.49
N LYS A 226 20.13 12.53 -19.82
CA LYS A 226 20.96 13.67 -19.42
C LYS A 226 21.43 14.54 -20.61
N SER A 227 21.54 13.98 -21.82
CA SER A 227 21.95 14.72 -23.01
C SER A 227 20.93 15.76 -23.47
N GLU A 228 19.67 15.64 -23.02
CA GLU A 228 18.60 16.56 -23.34
C GLU A 228 18.42 17.68 -22.29
N LEU A 229 19.29 17.71 -21.27
CA LEU A 229 19.29 18.78 -20.27
C LEU A 229 19.66 20.11 -20.91
N ASP A 230 18.80 21.11 -20.72
CA ASP A 230 19.08 22.49 -21.11
C ASP A 230 19.86 23.20 -20.00
N LYS A 231 21.21 23.28 -20.18
CA LYS A 231 22.11 23.92 -19.21
C LYS A 231 21.74 25.40 -18.97
N SER A 232 21.30 26.11 -19.99
CA SER A 232 20.94 27.52 -19.88
C SER A 232 19.72 27.72 -19.00
N LYS A 233 18.73 26.82 -19.10
CA LYS A 233 17.53 26.83 -18.26
C LYS A 233 17.84 26.48 -16.81
N ILE A 234 18.73 25.49 -16.58
CA ILE A 234 19.17 25.13 -15.22
C ILE A 234 19.86 26.32 -14.54
N LEU A 235 20.69 27.05 -15.26
CA LEU A 235 21.43 28.19 -14.73
C LEU A 235 20.58 29.47 -14.58
N LEU A 236 19.43 29.55 -15.27
CA LEU A 236 18.54 30.72 -15.26
C LEU A 236 17.60 30.71 -14.05
N HIS A 237 17.24 29.53 -13.53
CA HIS A 237 16.18 29.38 -12.52
C HIS A 237 16.77 29.03 -11.14
N ASN A 238 16.22 29.62 -10.09
CA ASN A 238 16.70 29.40 -8.70
C ASN A 238 16.06 28.17 -8.06
N ASN A 239 14.78 27.87 -8.37
CA ASN A 239 14.06 26.74 -7.80
C ASN A 239 13.72 25.73 -8.90
N ILE A 240 14.51 24.67 -9.00
CA ILE A 240 14.33 23.63 -10.01
C ILE A 240 13.73 22.40 -9.35
N GLY A 241 12.54 22.01 -9.82
CA GLY A 241 11.90 20.78 -9.42
C GLY A 241 12.23 19.63 -10.38
N VAL A 242 12.38 18.41 -9.86
CA VAL A 242 12.63 17.21 -10.65
C VAL A 242 11.61 16.14 -10.30
N THR A 243 11.01 15.54 -11.33
CA THR A 243 10.15 14.36 -11.15
C THR A 243 10.44 13.35 -12.25
N ALA A 244 10.02 12.10 -12.05
CA ALA A 244 10.27 11.03 -13.01
C ALA A 244 9.06 10.13 -13.22
N GLY A 245 8.89 9.65 -14.44
CA GLY A 245 7.88 8.66 -14.77
C GLY A 245 8.10 7.33 -14.03
N ALA A 246 7.01 6.61 -13.75
CA ALA A 246 7.04 5.34 -13.01
C ALA A 246 7.91 4.25 -13.68
N SER A 247 8.10 4.33 -14.98
CA SER A 247 8.93 3.42 -15.79
C SER A 247 10.35 3.92 -16.01
N THR A 248 10.77 5.02 -15.35
CA THR A 248 12.13 5.55 -15.47
C THR A 248 13.06 4.81 -14.51
N PRO A 249 14.15 4.17 -15.00
CA PRO A 249 15.13 3.51 -14.15
C PRO A 249 15.86 4.50 -13.22
N ALA A 250 16.20 4.03 -12.04
CA ALA A 250 16.85 4.85 -11.01
C ALA A 250 18.25 5.34 -11.44
N ASP A 251 18.98 4.57 -12.23
CA ASP A 251 20.29 4.95 -12.77
C ASP A 251 20.18 6.15 -13.73
N ILE A 252 19.16 6.19 -14.59
CA ILE A 252 18.92 7.34 -15.48
C ILE A 252 18.58 8.59 -14.66
N ILE A 253 17.76 8.46 -13.63
CA ILE A 253 17.42 9.57 -12.75
C ILE A 253 18.69 10.09 -12.06
N LYS A 254 19.52 9.20 -11.51
CA LYS A 254 20.80 9.55 -10.89
C LYS A 254 21.77 10.25 -11.85
N GLU A 255 21.88 9.76 -13.09
CA GLU A 255 22.71 10.40 -14.10
C GLU A 255 22.26 11.83 -14.42
N VAL A 256 20.94 12.06 -14.52
CA VAL A 256 20.39 13.41 -14.76
C VAL A 256 20.70 14.31 -13.56
N LEU A 257 20.44 13.83 -12.33
CA LEU A 257 20.67 14.62 -11.12
C LEU A 257 22.15 14.97 -10.92
N ASN A 258 23.06 14.01 -11.15
CA ASN A 258 24.50 14.26 -11.08
C ASN A 258 24.93 15.32 -12.10
N THR A 259 24.44 15.22 -13.35
CA THR A 259 24.75 16.22 -14.37
C THR A 259 24.19 17.61 -14.02
N MET A 260 23.00 17.68 -13.41
CA MET A 260 22.45 18.94 -12.91
C MET A 260 23.31 19.51 -11.78
N SER A 261 23.75 18.68 -10.82
CA SER A 261 24.70 19.10 -9.77
C SER A 261 26.03 19.63 -10.34
N GLU A 262 26.63 18.93 -11.29
CA GLU A 262 27.84 19.36 -11.97
C GLU A 262 27.69 20.71 -12.69
N ILE A 263 26.50 20.97 -13.26
CA ILE A 263 26.19 22.26 -13.92
C ILE A 263 26.13 23.39 -12.86
N LEU A 264 25.54 23.13 -11.70
CA LEU A 264 25.37 24.09 -10.60
C LEU A 264 26.68 24.31 -9.81
N GLU A 265 27.43 23.24 -9.50
CA GLU A 265 28.72 23.30 -8.78
C GLU A 265 29.78 24.12 -9.54
N ASN A 266 29.76 24.09 -10.87
CA ASN A 266 30.63 24.96 -11.69
C ASN A 266 30.36 26.48 -11.50
N GLN A 267 29.32 26.83 -10.72
CA GLN A 267 29.00 28.20 -10.29
C GLN A 267 29.19 28.48 -8.79
N GLY A 268 29.65 27.50 -7.97
CA GLY A 268 30.04 27.72 -6.57
C GLY A 268 28.88 27.53 -5.54
N GLU A 269 27.80 26.84 -5.85
CA GLU A 269 26.79 26.46 -4.86
C GLU A 269 26.85 24.96 -4.51
N GLU A 270 27.22 24.72 -3.21
CA GLU A 270 27.23 23.38 -2.61
C GLU A 270 25.81 22.92 -2.27
N LEU A 271 25.21 22.05 -3.06
CA LEU A 271 24.14 21.13 -2.60
C LEU A 271 24.05 19.92 -3.54
N SER A 272 24.42 18.75 -3.02
CA SER A 272 24.32 17.49 -3.76
C SER A 272 22.86 17.01 -3.88
N PHE A 273 22.24 17.21 -5.03
CA PHE A 273 20.93 16.66 -5.40
C PHE A 273 20.89 15.13 -5.31
N ALA A 274 22.03 14.46 -5.51
CA ALA A 274 22.14 13.00 -5.44
C ALA A 274 21.89 12.47 -4.03
N GLU A 275 22.35 13.15 -2.98
CA GLU A 275 22.13 12.76 -1.59
C GLU A 275 20.66 12.93 -1.15
N LEU A 276 20.00 13.99 -1.59
CA LEU A 276 18.59 14.20 -1.37
C LEU A 276 17.72 13.10 -2.04
N PHE A 277 18.15 12.66 -3.22
CA PHE A 277 17.46 11.58 -3.94
C PHE A 277 17.67 10.22 -3.27
N GLU A 278 18.85 9.91 -2.73
CA GLU A 278 19.08 8.67 -1.97
C GLU A 278 18.24 8.61 -0.70
N GLN A 279 18.02 9.72 -0.02
CA GLN A 279 17.09 9.81 1.11
C GLN A 279 15.63 9.60 0.71
N SER A 280 15.22 10.06 -0.48
CA SER A 280 13.85 9.87 -0.99
C SER A 280 13.59 8.47 -1.57
N GLN A 281 14.63 7.78 -2.04
CA GLN A 281 14.54 6.43 -2.62
C GLN A 281 14.66 5.29 -1.62
N SER A 282 14.86 5.56 -0.33
CA SER A 282 14.77 4.53 0.71
C SER A 282 13.32 4.06 0.93
N ALA A 283 12.58 3.82 -0.16
CA ALA A 283 11.41 2.95 -0.15
C ALA A 283 11.93 1.57 0.25
N GLU A 284 12.05 1.39 1.56
CA GLU A 284 12.54 0.20 2.19
C GLU A 284 11.78 -1.01 1.67
N LYS A 285 12.51 -2.03 1.22
CA LYS A 285 11.91 -3.31 0.81
C LYS A 285 10.96 -3.79 1.91
N LEU A 286 9.74 -4.11 1.54
CA LEU A 286 8.77 -4.70 2.44
C LEU A 286 9.17 -6.17 2.70
N TYR A 287 9.21 -6.55 3.97
CA TYR A 287 9.43 -7.92 4.40
C TYR A 287 8.50 -8.26 5.57
N THR A 288 8.22 -9.53 5.74
CA THR A 288 7.36 -10.01 6.84
C THR A 288 7.91 -9.58 8.20
N GLY A 289 7.06 -8.97 9.02
CA GLY A 289 7.42 -8.44 10.33
C GLY A 289 7.81 -6.96 10.34
N LYS A 290 7.96 -6.30 9.17
CA LYS A 290 8.24 -4.87 9.12
C LYS A 290 7.05 -4.05 9.58
N ARG A 291 7.30 -3.01 10.39
CA ARG A 291 6.30 -1.97 10.71
C ARG A 291 6.22 -0.97 9.57
N VAL A 292 5.00 -0.63 9.20
CA VAL A 292 4.68 0.37 8.18
C VAL A 292 3.53 1.23 8.66
N LYS A 293 3.54 2.50 8.30
CA LYS A 293 2.39 3.39 8.46
C LYS A 293 1.57 3.36 7.20
N GLY A 294 0.26 3.41 7.34
CA GLY A 294 -0.62 3.40 6.20
C GLY A 294 -1.85 4.27 6.40
N ILE A 295 -2.35 4.83 5.30
CA ILE A 295 -3.57 5.64 5.29
C ILE A 295 -4.71 4.77 4.77
N VAL A 296 -5.81 4.70 5.50
CA VAL A 296 -6.99 3.93 5.11
C VAL A 296 -7.65 4.56 3.90
N THR A 297 -7.68 3.83 2.79
CA THR A 297 -8.31 4.29 1.54
C THR A 297 -9.75 3.82 1.41
N THR A 298 -10.03 2.58 1.83
CA THR A 298 -11.38 2.00 1.74
C THR A 298 -11.63 1.04 2.90
N VAL A 299 -12.82 1.10 3.47
CA VAL A 299 -13.29 0.18 4.50
C VAL A 299 -14.39 -0.70 3.89
N ALA A 300 -14.13 -2.00 3.75
CA ALA A 300 -15.09 -3.00 3.29
C ALA A 300 -15.52 -3.92 4.46
N PRO A 301 -16.62 -4.66 4.34
CA PRO A 301 -17.12 -5.50 5.46
C PRO A 301 -16.11 -6.56 5.95
N ASN A 302 -15.25 -7.07 5.08
CA ASN A 302 -14.33 -8.16 5.37
C ASN A 302 -12.85 -7.76 5.39
N GLU A 303 -12.51 -6.56 4.93
CA GLU A 303 -11.12 -6.09 4.80
C GLU A 303 -11.04 -4.57 4.74
N ILE A 304 -9.87 -4.04 5.07
CA ILE A 304 -9.53 -2.62 4.91
C ILE A 304 -8.42 -2.50 3.87
N HIS A 305 -8.58 -1.60 2.93
CA HIS A 305 -7.51 -1.22 2.00
C HIS A 305 -6.74 -0.03 2.57
N VAL A 306 -5.43 -0.13 2.53
CA VAL A 306 -4.52 0.86 3.13
C VAL A 306 -3.43 1.21 2.13
N ASP A 307 -3.18 2.48 1.93
CA ASP A 307 -2.00 2.97 1.22
C ASP A 307 -0.80 3.02 2.18
N ILE A 308 0.19 2.21 1.92
CA ILE A 308 1.44 2.12 2.71
C ILE A 308 2.62 2.82 2.05
N GLY A 309 2.36 3.64 1.02
CA GLY A 309 3.39 4.33 0.26
C GLY A 309 4.28 3.41 -0.60
N ALA A 310 3.92 2.13 -0.73
CA ALA A 310 4.62 1.15 -1.56
C ALA A 310 3.89 0.91 -2.88
N LYS A 311 4.54 0.16 -3.80
CA LYS A 311 3.91 -0.23 -5.08
C LYS A 311 2.79 -1.27 -4.91
N GLN A 312 2.76 -1.98 -3.78
CA GLN A 312 1.76 -3.00 -3.48
C GLN A 312 0.60 -2.38 -2.70
N ALA A 313 -0.62 -2.87 -2.97
CA ALA A 313 -1.79 -2.51 -2.20
C ALA A 313 -1.76 -3.18 -0.81
N GLY A 314 -1.89 -2.41 0.26
CA GLY A 314 -2.01 -2.93 1.61
C GLY A 314 -3.44 -3.41 1.88
N ILE A 315 -3.59 -4.64 2.35
CA ILE A 315 -4.88 -5.20 2.76
C ILE A 315 -4.78 -5.68 4.21
N VAL A 316 -5.71 -5.23 5.05
CA VAL A 316 -5.89 -5.72 6.42
C VAL A 316 -7.17 -6.53 6.47
N PRO A 317 -7.12 -7.86 6.58
CA PRO A 317 -8.31 -8.68 6.75
C PRO A 317 -9.05 -8.34 8.05
N ALA A 318 -10.36 -8.53 8.10
CA ALA A 318 -11.20 -8.27 9.29
C ALA A 318 -10.66 -8.91 10.57
N SER A 319 -10.13 -10.14 10.46
CA SER A 319 -9.53 -10.89 11.57
C SER A 319 -8.23 -10.27 12.13
N GLU A 320 -7.60 -9.38 11.37
CA GLU A 320 -6.34 -8.72 11.69
C GLU A 320 -6.52 -7.23 12.05
N VAL A 321 -7.76 -6.74 12.12
CA VAL A 321 -8.09 -5.36 12.52
C VAL A 321 -8.18 -5.23 14.04
N SER A 322 -8.88 -6.15 14.71
CA SER A 322 -9.11 -6.14 16.16
C SER A 322 -9.05 -7.55 16.74
N GLU A 323 -8.73 -7.66 18.04
CA GLU A 323 -8.77 -8.92 18.78
C GLU A 323 -10.20 -9.32 19.18
N THR A 324 -11.10 -8.36 19.28
CA THR A 324 -12.48 -8.59 19.73
C THR A 324 -13.32 -9.11 18.56
N SER A 325 -13.78 -10.35 18.66
CA SER A 325 -14.66 -10.97 17.65
C SER A 325 -16.02 -10.26 17.62
N GLY A 326 -16.49 -9.87 16.42
CA GLY A 326 -17.81 -9.28 16.24
C GLY A 326 -17.85 -7.74 16.27
N VAL A 327 -16.73 -7.06 16.33
CA VAL A 327 -16.68 -5.60 16.19
C VAL A 327 -16.80 -5.23 14.70
N ASN A 328 -17.69 -4.29 14.39
CA ASN A 328 -17.83 -3.78 13.05
C ASN A 328 -16.57 -2.95 12.69
N ILE A 329 -15.90 -3.29 11.59
CA ILE A 329 -14.66 -2.66 11.15
C ILE A 329 -14.80 -1.14 11.03
N ALA A 330 -15.98 -0.66 10.58
CA ALA A 330 -16.27 0.75 10.42
C ALA A 330 -16.31 1.55 11.74
N ASP A 331 -16.48 0.87 12.88
CA ASP A 331 -16.44 1.50 14.20
C ASP A 331 -15.01 1.65 14.74
N VAL A 332 -14.06 0.87 14.20
CA VAL A 332 -12.65 0.85 14.64
C VAL A 332 -11.79 1.77 13.79
N VAL A 333 -12.08 1.88 12.48
CA VAL A 333 -11.22 2.60 11.52
C VAL A 333 -12.09 3.27 10.46
N LYS A 334 -11.75 4.51 10.14
CA LYS A 334 -12.44 5.32 9.12
C LYS A 334 -11.53 5.59 7.91
N LYS A 335 -12.14 5.87 6.77
CA LYS A 335 -11.40 6.32 5.58
C LYS A 335 -10.64 7.61 5.90
N GLY A 336 -9.35 7.62 5.59
CA GLY A 336 -8.43 8.73 5.86
C GLY A 336 -7.62 8.60 7.15
N ASP A 337 -7.90 7.62 8.01
CA ASP A 337 -7.14 7.40 9.23
C ASP A 337 -5.72 6.91 8.91
N GLU A 338 -4.73 7.48 9.60
CA GLU A 338 -3.36 6.99 9.59
C GLU A 338 -3.22 5.90 10.66
N ILE A 339 -2.81 4.70 10.28
CA ILE A 339 -2.69 3.55 11.17
C ILE A 339 -1.32 2.89 11.06
N ASP A 340 -0.80 2.44 12.20
CA ASP A 340 0.42 1.62 12.26
C ASP A 340 0.08 0.15 12.00
N LEU A 341 0.88 -0.51 11.17
CA LEU A 341 0.62 -1.86 10.69
C LEU A 341 1.90 -2.70 10.66
N ILE A 342 1.75 -4.01 10.79
CA ILE A 342 2.85 -4.97 10.60
C ILE A 342 2.57 -5.79 9.35
N VAL A 343 3.59 -5.96 8.51
CA VAL A 343 3.53 -6.80 7.31
C VAL A 343 3.47 -8.28 7.72
N LEU A 344 2.39 -8.97 7.37
CA LEU A 344 2.23 -10.40 7.58
C LEU A 344 2.79 -11.22 6.41
N LYS A 345 2.47 -10.81 5.20
CA LYS A 345 2.85 -11.50 3.98
C LYS A 345 2.95 -10.50 2.83
N VAL A 346 4.00 -10.64 2.04
CA VAL A 346 4.16 -9.91 0.77
C VAL A 346 3.86 -10.90 -0.36
N ASN A 347 2.91 -10.57 -1.21
CA ASN A 347 2.59 -11.35 -2.41
C ASN A 347 2.92 -10.49 -3.63
N ASP A 348 4.14 -10.64 -4.11
CA ASP A 348 4.63 -9.87 -5.26
C ASP A 348 3.92 -10.25 -6.58
N GLN A 349 3.35 -11.46 -6.66
CA GLN A 349 2.61 -11.90 -7.84
C GLN A 349 1.24 -11.22 -7.97
N GLU A 350 0.57 -10.99 -6.86
CA GLU A 350 -0.73 -10.33 -6.82
C GLU A 350 -0.61 -8.82 -6.53
N GLY A 351 0.59 -8.32 -6.22
CA GLY A 351 0.82 -6.93 -5.85
C GLY A 351 0.14 -6.53 -4.54
N ILE A 352 -0.07 -7.49 -3.63
CA ILE A 352 -0.80 -7.32 -2.39
C ILE A 352 0.14 -7.57 -1.21
N VAL A 353 0.02 -6.71 -0.20
CA VAL A 353 0.67 -6.89 1.11
C VAL A 353 -0.41 -7.09 2.16
N THR A 354 -0.41 -8.25 2.78
CA THR A 354 -1.30 -8.53 3.91
C THR A 354 -0.70 -7.91 5.17
N LEU A 355 -1.49 -7.12 5.86
CA LEU A 355 -1.09 -6.33 7.01
C LEU A 355 -1.93 -6.68 8.24
N SER A 356 -1.41 -6.37 9.43
CA SER A 356 -2.11 -6.55 10.71
C SER A 356 -1.99 -5.31 11.58
N LYS A 357 -3.11 -4.74 11.97
CA LYS A 357 -3.23 -3.74 13.02
C LYS A 357 -3.19 -4.41 14.40
N LYS A 358 -3.90 -5.53 14.52
CA LYS A 358 -3.98 -6.33 15.74
C LYS A 358 -2.61 -6.63 16.37
N ARG A 359 -1.59 -6.96 15.55
CA ARG A 359 -0.24 -7.26 16.05
C ARG A 359 0.48 -6.03 16.59
N VAL A 360 0.23 -4.85 16.00
CA VAL A 360 0.78 -3.58 16.50
C VAL A 360 0.16 -3.24 17.85
N ASP A 361 -1.16 -3.35 17.94
CA ASP A 361 -1.89 -3.07 19.18
C ASP A 361 -1.46 -4.04 20.30
N ALA A 362 -1.28 -5.33 19.99
CA ALA A 362 -0.78 -6.33 20.93
C ALA A 362 0.67 -6.04 21.41
N GLU A 363 1.54 -5.52 20.53
CA GLU A 363 2.89 -5.09 20.94
C GLU A 363 2.86 -3.83 21.79
N ALA A 364 2.04 -2.85 21.47
CA ALA A 364 1.87 -1.63 22.25
C ALA A 364 1.36 -1.97 23.67
N ASN A 365 0.32 -2.80 23.74
CA ASN A 365 -0.27 -3.27 24.99
C ASN A 365 0.75 -4.08 25.85
N TYR A 366 1.57 -4.92 25.20
CA TYR A 366 2.62 -5.65 25.90
C TYR A 366 3.70 -4.72 26.47
N ASN A 367 4.10 -3.70 25.71
CA ASN A 367 5.08 -2.70 26.16
C ASN A 367 4.55 -1.88 27.36
N GLU A 368 3.25 -1.58 27.40
CA GLU A 368 2.62 -0.92 28.57
C GLU A 368 2.70 -1.81 29.80
N ILE A 369 2.49 -3.13 29.65
CA ILE A 369 2.61 -4.08 30.76
C ILE A 369 4.07 -4.20 31.22
N CYS A 370 5.04 -4.18 30.31
CA CYS A 370 6.46 -4.15 30.65
C CYS A 370 6.83 -2.89 31.44
N LYS A 371 6.35 -1.72 31.02
CA LYS A 371 6.54 -0.47 31.77
C LYS A 371 5.90 -0.52 33.15
N ALA A 372 4.66 -1.05 33.22
CA ALA A 372 3.98 -1.20 34.49
C ALA A 372 4.71 -2.15 35.45
N TYR A 373 5.42 -3.16 34.93
CA TYR A 373 6.30 -4.02 35.71
C TYR A 373 7.54 -3.27 36.23
N GLU A 374 8.21 -2.50 35.38
CA GLU A 374 9.39 -1.69 35.75
C GLU A 374 9.03 -0.62 36.79
N ASP A 375 7.93 0.10 36.56
CA ASP A 375 7.46 1.19 37.41
C ASP A 375 6.68 0.70 38.63
N GLN A 376 6.46 -0.62 38.77
CA GLN A 376 5.66 -1.24 39.84
C GLN A 376 4.25 -0.61 40.01
N THR A 377 3.65 -0.17 38.90
CA THR A 377 2.34 0.45 38.88
C THR A 377 1.21 -0.58 39.01
N VAL A 378 0.10 -0.16 39.61
CA VAL A 378 -1.11 -0.98 39.73
C VAL A 378 -1.87 -0.92 38.40
N LEU A 379 -2.19 -2.09 37.86
CA LEU A 379 -3.02 -2.25 36.67
C LEU A 379 -4.41 -2.74 37.08
N THR A 380 -5.40 -2.39 36.27
CA THR A 380 -6.78 -2.85 36.43
C THR A 380 -7.15 -3.75 35.27
N GLY A 381 -7.84 -4.85 35.52
CA GLY A 381 -8.28 -5.78 34.51
C GLY A 381 -9.49 -6.62 34.92
N VAL A 382 -10.12 -7.26 33.96
CA VAL A 382 -11.31 -8.09 34.19
C VAL A 382 -10.92 -9.57 34.15
N VAL A 383 -11.38 -10.35 35.14
CA VAL A 383 -11.17 -11.79 35.18
C VAL A 383 -12.01 -12.47 34.10
N THR A 384 -11.36 -13.05 33.08
CA THR A 384 -12.03 -13.71 31.95
C THR A 384 -12.22 -15.20 32.13
N ASP A 385 -11.27 -15.88 32.77
CA ASP A 385 -11.28 -17.34 32.91
C ASP A 385 -10.68 -17.78 34.25
N VAL A 386 -11.18 -18.89 34.76
CA VAL A 386 -10.61 -19.60 35.92
C VAL A 386 -10.02 -20.93 35.43
N ILE A 387 -8.72 -21.11 35.61
CA ILE A 387 -7.98 -22.27 35.14
C ILE A 387 -7.37 -23.06 36.29
N LYS A 388 -6.90 -24.30 36.03
CA LYS A 388 -6.20 -25.10 37.02
C LYS A 388 -4.94 -24.37 37.51
N GLY A 389 -4.95 -23.86 38.74
CA GLY A 389 -3.84 -23.17 39.37
C GLY A 389 -3.94 -21.65 39.48
N GLY A 390 -4.99 -21.01 38.94
CA GLY A 390 -5.17 -19.56 39.04
C GLY A 390 -6.28 -18.99 38.18
N ILE A 391 -6.21 -17.71 37.96
CA ILE A 391 -7.16 -16.96 37.13
C ILE A 391 -6.43 -16.27 35.96
N LEU A 392 -7.15 -16.01 34.87
CA LEU A 392 -6.72 -15.17 33.77
C LEU A 392 -7.41 -13.83 33.84
N VAL A 393 -6.62 -12.78 33.89
CA VAL A 393 -7.09 -11.38 33.93
C VAL A 393 -6.81 -10.74 32.58
N SER A 394 -7.83 -10.20 31.92
CA SER A 394 -7.67 -9.42 30.70
C SER A 394 -7.39 -7.95 31.08
N CYS A 395 -6.22 -7.48 30.67
CA CYS A 395 -5.83 -6.09 30.79
C CYS A 395 -5.28 -5.63 29.44
N ASN A 396 -5.83 -4.56 28.85
CA ASN A 396 -5.46 -4.05 27.54
C ASN A 396 -5.42 -5.15 26.46
N ASN A 397 -6.45 -6.02 26.43
CA ASN A 397 -6.56 -7.20 25.55
C ASN A 397 -5.46 -8.28 25.71
N LEU A 398 -4.61 -8.17 26.72
CA LEU A 398 -3.64 -9.23 27.06
C LEU A 398 -4.12 -10.08 28.23
N LYS A 399 -3.97 -11.39 28.13
CA LYS A 399 -4.29 -12.34 29.20
C LYS A 399 -3.10 -12.48 30.15
N ILE A 400 -3.26 -11.99 31.37
CA ILE A 400 -2.27 -12.05 32.43
C ILE A 400 -2.65 -13.18 33.37
N PHE A 401 -1.73 -14.06 33.65
CA PHE A 401 -1.95 -15.16 34.60
C PHE A 401 -1.71 -14.69 36.03
N VAL A 402 -2.67 -14.94 36.92
CA VAL A 402 -2.55 -14.71 38.35
C VAL A 402 -2.68 -16.06 39.07
N PRO A 403 -1.60 -16.57 39.66
CA PRO A 403 -1.64 -17.81 40.43
C PRO A 403 -2.65 -17.76 41.58
N ALA A 404 -3.28 -18.88 41.92
CA ALA A 404 -4.28 -18.95 43.00
C ALA A 404 -3.75 -18.44 44.34
N SER A 405 -2.46 -18.63 44.61
CA SER A 405 -1.77 -18.15 45.84
C SER A 405 -1.61 -16.61 45.87
N LEU A 406 -1.76 -15.95 44.73
CA LEU A 406 -1.59 -14.50 44.53
C LEU A 406 -2.89 -13.82 44.16
N ALA A 407 -3.99 -14.55 44.02
CA ALA A 407 -5.29 -14.03 43.64
C ALA A 407 -6.06 -13.33 44.79
N SER A 408 -5.67 -13.56 46.06
CA SER A 408 -6.31 -12.96 47.24
C SER A 408 -5.36 -12.88 48.42
N ASP A 409 -5.68 -12.01 49.40
CA ASP A 409 -4.99 -11.92 50.71
C ASP A 409 -5.27 -13.14 51.60
N ARG A 410 -6.42 -13.79 51.39
CA ARG A 410 -6.82 -15.02 52.13
C ARG A 410 -6.95 -16.20 51.19
N ARG A 411 -6.75 -17.42 51.69
CA ARG A 411 -6.95 -18.63 50.92
C ARG A 411 -8.42 -18.75 50.51
N MET A 412 -8.69 -18.59 49.20
CA MET A 412 -10.03 -18.77 48.62
C MET A 412 -10.15 -20.21 48.14
N GLU A 413 -11.23 -20.89 48.54
CA GLU A 413 -11.53 -22.27 48.10
C GLU A 413 -12.14 -22.27 46.68
N ASP A 414 -12.84 -21.17 46.32
CA ASP A 414 -13.45 -21.04 45.02
C ASP A 414 -13.08 -19.67 44.35
N LEU A 415 -12.29 -19.75 43.27
CA LEU A 415 -11.87 -18.60 42.48
C LEU A 415 -12.93 -18.13 41.47
N SER A 416 -13.98 -18.94 41.28
CA SER A 416 -15.07 -18.62 40.35
C SER A 416 -15.83 -17.35 40.76
N VAL A 417 -15.78 -16.98 42.04
CA VAL A 417 -16.37 -15.75 42.57
C VAL A 417 -15.76 -14.49 41.96
N LEU A 418 -14.54 -14.58 41.42
CA LEU A 418 -13.84 -13.46 40.79
C LEU A 418 -14.16 -13.35 39.29
N LEU A 419 -14.82 -14.32 38.68
CA LEU A 419 -15.16 -14.31 37.26
C LEU A 419 -15.96 -13.07 36.89
N GLN A 420 -15.60 -12.42 35.79
CA GLN A 420 -16.18 -11.17 35.27
C GLN A 420 -16.08 -9.96 36.23
N LYS A 421 -15.28 -10.05 37.29
CA LYS A 421 -15.02 -8.91 38.16
C LYS A 421 -13.79 -8.15 37.71
N GLU A 422 -13.84 -6.86 37.89
CA GLU A 422 -12.69 -5.98 37.76
C GLU A 422 -11.79 -6.13 39.00
N VAL A 423 -10.49 -6.32 38.76
CA VAL A 423 -9.49 -6.54 39.81
C VAL A 423 -8.27 -5.68 39.57
N GLU A 424 -7.72 -5.17 40.66
CA GLU A 424 -6.44 -4.45 40.66
C GLU A 424 -5.29 -5.44 40.96
N PHE A 425 -4.24 -5.39 40.15
CA PHE A 425 -3.09 -6.27 40.32
C PHE A 425 -1.79 -5.57 39.94
N LYS A 426 -0.67 -6.09 40.43
CA LYS A 426 0.68 -5.73 39.98
C LYS A 426 1.29 -6.87 39.18
N VAL A 427 2.07 -6.52 38.17
CA VAL A 427 2.87 -7.48 37.43
C VAL A 427 4.11 -7.82 38.25
N ILE A 428 4.38 -9.11 38.48
CA ILE A 428 5.49 -9.59 39.29
C ILE A 428 6.55 -10.33 38.50
N GLU A 429 6.20 -10.86 37.32
CA GLU A 429 7.10 -11.59 36.45
C GLU A 429 6.68 -11.40 35.00
N ILE A 430 7.67 -11.22 34.11
CA ILE A 430 7.48 -11.14 32.65
C ILE A 430 8.34 -12.19 31.96
N ASN A 431 7.76 -12.92 31.01
CA ASN A 431 8.46 -13.84 30.15
C ASN A 431 8.46 -13.32 28.69
N ASP A 432 9.51 -12.64 28.29
CA ASP A 432 9.63 -12.01 26.98
C ASP A 432 9.57 -13.01 25.81
N ARG A 433 10.16 -14.20 25.97
CA ARG A 433 10.16 -15.24 24.92
C ARG A 433 8.74 -15.73 24.58
N ARG A 434 7.87 -15.77 25.58
CA ARG A 434 6.48 -16.25 25.42
C ARG A 434 5.46 -15.12 25.43
N ARG A 435 5.91 -13.87 25.60
CA ARG A 435 5.07 -12.68 25.77
C ARG A 435 3.95 -12.91 26.80
N ARG A 436 4.33 -13.42 27.98
CA ARG A 436 3.41 -13.72 29.09
C ARG A 436 3.83 -12.96 30.33
N ALA A 437 2.83 -12.45 31.05
CA ALA A 437 3.04 -11.78 32.33
C ALA A 437 2.31 -12.56 33.44
N VAL A 438 2.88 -12.52 34.65
CA VAL A 438 2.28 -13.04 35.85
C VAL A 438 1.93 -11.88 36.76
N GLY A 439 0.69 -11.82 37.21
CA GLY A 439 0.17 -10.78 38.08
C GLY A 439 -0.04 -11.25 39.53
N SER A 440 -0.15 -10.30 40.45
CA SER A 440 -0.48 -10.51 41.85
C SER A 440 -1.50 -9.49 42.35
N ILE A 441 -2.71 -9.93 42.66
CA ILE A 441 -3.75 -9.15 43.35
C ILE A 441 -3.35 -8.97 44.80
N LYS A 442 -2.77 -10.01 45.41
CA LYS A 442 -2.33 -10.00 46.81
C LYS A 442 -1.35 -8.86 47.09
N ALA A 443 -0.43 -8.56 46.16
CA ALA A 443 0.55 -7.47 46.34
C ALA A 443 -0.16 -6.12 46.54
N VAL A 444 -1.18 -5.83 45.73
CA VAL A 444 -1.96 -4.59 45.84
C VAL A 444 -2.75 -4.55 47.16
N LEU A 445 -3.43 -5.62 47.51
CA LEU A 445 -4.18 -5.72 48.76
C LEU A 445 -3.29 -5.54 50.00
N GLN A 446 -2.07 -6.08 49.95
CA GLN A 446 -1.11 -5.92 51.06
C GLN A 446 -0.60 -4.49 51.17
N GLU A 447 -0.30 -3.82 50.07
CA GLU A 447 0.08 -2.41 50.06
C GLU A 447 -1.05 -1.51 50.56
N GLN A 448 -2.29 -1.71 50.09
CA GLN A 448 -3.45 -0.97 50.57
C GLN A 448 -3.68 -1.19 52.05
N LYS A 449 -3.48 -2.39 52.54
CA LYS A 449 -3.62 -2.71 53.97
C LYS A 449 -2.52 -2.05 54.79
N LYS A 450 -1.28 -2.06 54.31
CA LYS A 450 -0.14 -1.39 54.93
C LYS A 450 -0.33 0.12 54.99
N ALA A 451 -0.76 0.73 53.88
CA ALA A 451 -1.06 2.16 53.79
C ALA A 451 -2.19 2.58 54.77
N LYS A 452 -3.26 1.76 54.85
CA LYS A 452 -4.35 2.01 55.81
C LYS A 452 -3.86 1.86 57.24
N GLN A 453 -2.97 0.91 57.52
CA GLN A 453 -2.41 0.73 58.86
C GLN A 453 -1.46 1.86 59.22
N GLU A 454 -0.62 2.34 58.32
CA GLU A 454 0.26 3.51 58.52
C GLU A 454 -0.54 4.78 58.73
N ALA A 455 -1.60 5.01 57.94
CA ALA A 455 -2.52 6.14 58.12
C ALA A 455 -3.20 6.08 59.46
N PHE A 456 -3.68 4.90 59.87
CA PHE A 456 -4.27 4.72 61.21
C PHE A 456 -3.27 5.06 62.33
N TRP A 457 -2.02 4.54 62.23
CA TRP A 457 -1.00 4.84 63.23
C TRP A 457 -0.57 6.32 63.28
N ALA A 458 -0.66 7.02 62.15
CA ALA A 458 -0.40 8.47 62.06
C ALA A 458 -1.49 9.32 62.74
N GLU A 459 -2.71 8.78 62.85
CA GLU A 459 -3.84 9.46 63.54
C GLU A 459 -3.96 9.10 65.03
N VAL A 460 -3.20 8.09 65.51
CA VAL A 460 -3.27 7.62 66.90
C VAL A 460 -2.56 8.60 67.85
N GLU A 461 -3.31 9.21 68.74
CA GLU A 461 -2.80 10.07 69.82
C GLU A 461 -2.78 9.29 71.14
N VAL A 462 -1.70 9.42 71.91
CA VAL A 462 -1.55 8.78 73.23
C VAL A 462 -2.63 9.31 74.18
N GLY A 463 -3.49 8.38 74.69
CA GLY A 463 -4.57 8.73 75.63
C GLY A 463 -5.98 8.90 75.04
N LYS A 464 -6.16 8.70 73.73
CA LYS A 464 -7.46 8.59 73.06
C LYS A 464 -7.92 7.14 72.96
N VAL A 465 -9.20 6.90 73.17
CA VAL A 465 -9.84 5.58 72.94
C VAL A 465 -10.34 5.56 71.50
N TYR A 466 -9.89 4.53 70.74
CA TYR A 466 -10.26 4.34 69.34
C TYR A 466 -11.18 3.13 69.15
#